data_cd5ea93c3ddba9aed86cbf1985cd1c1f
#
_entry.id   cd5ea93c3ddba9aed86cbf1985cd1c1f
#
_cell.length_a   1.000
_cell.length_b   1.000
_cell.length_c   1.000
_cell.angle_alpha   90.00
_cell.angle_beta   90.00
_cell.angle_gamma   90.00
#
_symmetry.space_group_name_H-M   'P 1'
#
loop_
_entity.id
_entity.type
_entity.pdbx_description
1 polymer ?
#
loop_
_entity_poly.entity_id
_entity_poly.type
_entity_poly.pdbx_seq_one_letter_code
_entity_poly.pdbx_strand_id
1 'polypeptide(L)'
;MVEVMKPEPGIKIHDPACGTGGFLLSAYNYISKNYNLNRDQKQHLKHETFSGNEIVPMAARLCVMNLYLHGVNGEENPISPNDSLKVNPGGIYEMVLTNPPFGKKSSEKIVTEEGTTASKDLTILRDDFWAKTSNKQLNFLQHVRSILRINGRTAIVLPDNVLFEGGAGETIRRKLMETCDLHTILRLPTGIFYAQGVKANVLFFDKKAASDKPQTSKIWIYDLRTNMHFTLKENPLKYCQARIL
;
A
#
# COMPACT_ATOMS: atom_id res chain seq x y z
N MET A 1 6.59 -0.78 -9.28
CA MET A 1 6.10 -1.72 -8.25
C MET A 1 5.53 -2.99 -8.89
N VAL A 2 4.48 -2.92 -9.71
CA VAL A 2 3.83 -4.12 -10.29
C VAL A 2 4.80 -5.03 -11.04
N GLU A 3 5.66 -4.48 -11.91
CA GLU A 3 6.68 -5.21 -12.66
C GLU A 3 7.68 -5.97 -11.78
N VAL A 4 8.02 -5.39 -10.61
CA VAL A 4 8.92 -6.03 -9.63
C VAL A 4 8.19 -7.12 -8.86
N MET A 5 6.94 -6.86 -8.49
CA MET A 5 6.10 -7.79 -7.72
C MET A 5 5.62 -8.98 -8.55
N LYS A 6 5.54 -8.84 -9.88
CA LYS A 6 5.14 -9.89 -10.84
C LYS A 6 3.91 -10.66 -10.35
N PRO A 7 2.72 -9.99 -10.31
CA PRO A 7 1.50 -10.68 -9.90
C PRO A 7 1.15 -11.82 -10.85
N GLU A 8 0.69 -12.93 -10.27
CA GLU A 8 0.34 -14.15 -10.99
C GLU A 8 -1.19 -14.31 -11.09
N PRO A 9 -1.69 -15.07 -12.08
CA PRO A 9 -3.10 -15.39 -12.17
C PRO A 9 -3.58 -16.22 -10.96
N GLY A 10 -4.81 -15.98 -10.49
CA GLY A 10 -5.44 -16.75 -9.42
C GLY A 10 -5.17 -16.26 -8.01
N ILE A 11 -4.42 -15.16 -7.83
CA ILE A 11 -4.19 -14.54 -6.52
C ILE A 11 -5.17 -13.39 -6.26
N LYS A 12 -5.43 -13.10 -4.98
CA LYS A 12 -6.18 -11.90 -4.56
C LYS A 12 -5.25 -10.73 -4.31
N ILE A 13 -5.48 -9.64 -5.02
CA ILE A 13 -4.69 -8.40 -4.96
C ILE A 13 -5.53 -7.30 -4.35
N HIS A 14 -4.99 -6.62 -3.33
CA HIS A 14 -5.70 -5.58 -2.61
C HIS A 14 -4.90 -4.27 -2.54
N ASP A 15 -5.63 -3.15 -2.61
CA ASP A 15 -5.08 -1.83 -2.32
C ASP A 15 -5.95 -1.13 -1.25
N PRO A 16 -5.48 -1.04 0.02
CA PRO A 16 -6.23 -0.42 1.11
C PRO A 16 -6.32 1.11 1.04
N ALA A 17 -5.73 1.74 0.03
CA ALA A 17 -5.81 3.18 -0.24
C ALA A 17 -5.80 3.42 -1.75
N CYS A 18 -6.75 2.81 -2.46
CA CYS A 18 -6.66 2.58 -3.90
C CYS A 18 -6.78 3.85 -4.76
N GLY A 19 -7.25 4.98 -4.21
CA GLY A 19 -7.43 6.20 -4.97
C GLY A 19 -8.29 5.95 -6.21
N THR A 20 -7.76 6.19 -7.40
CA THR A 20 -8.42 5.92 -8.68
C THR A 20 -8.12 4.54 -9.28
N GLY A 21 -7.49 3.63 -8.52
CA GLY A 21 -7.24 2.25 -8.91
C GLY A 21 -5.99 1.99 -9.75
N GLY A 22 -5.03 2.90 -9.73
CA GLY A 22 -3.83 2.81 -10.58
C GLY A 22 -3.03 1.53 -10.40
N PHE A 23 -2.82 1.05 -9.17
CA PHE A 23 -2.12 -0.22 -8.92
C PHE A 23 -2.92 -1.44 -9.37
N LEU A 24 -4.24 -1.44 -9.12
CA LEU A 24 -5.13 -2.54 -9.50
C LEU A 24 -5.17 -2.68 -11.03
N LEU A 25 -5.33 -1.58 -11.76
CA LEU A 25 -5.28 -1.56 -13.23
C LEU A 25 -3.92 -1.98 -13.78
N SER A 26 -2.83 -1.50 -13.16
CA SER A 26 -1.48 -1.89 -13.56
C SER A 26 -1.27 -3.40 -13.39
N ALA A 27 -1.77 -3.97 -12.28
CA ALA A 27 -1.69 -5.41 -12.02
C ALA A 27 -2.55 -6.22 -13.00
N TYR A 28 -3.77 -5.75 -13.31
CA TYR A 28 -4.62 -6.34 -14.35
C TYR A 28 -3.93 -6.38 -15.71
N ASN A 29 -3.37 -5.26 -16.14
CA ASN A 29 -2.65 -5.15 -17.41
C ASN A 29 -1.41 -6.05 -17.44
N TYR A 30 -0.67 -6.12 -16.30
CA TYR A 30 0.49 -6.98 -16.19
C TYR A 30 0.12 -8.46 -16.36
N ILE A 31 -0.88 -8.95 -15.63
CA ILE A 31 -1.33 -10.34 -15.72
C ILE A 31 -1.86 -10.64 -17.12
N SER A 32 -2.71 -9.78 -17.67
CA SER A 32 -3.30 -9.98 -19.01
C SER A 32 -2.25 -10.01 -20.12
N LYS A 33 -1.14 -9.27 -19.97
CA LYS A 33 -0.08 -9.17 -20.99
C LYS A 33 0.94 -10.31 -20.88
N ASN A 34 1.26 -10.76 -19.66
CA ASN A 34 2.40 -11.65 -19.44
C ASN A 34 2.01 -13.13 -19.32
N TYR A 35 0.70 -13.45 -19.21
CA TYR A 35 0.22 -14.82 -19.04
C TYR A 35 -0.79 -15.20 -20.11
N ASN A 36 -0.69 -16.43 -20.61
CA ASN A 36 -1.69 -17.00 -21.49
C ASN A 36 -2.81 -17.63 -20.66
N LEU A 37 -3.85 -16.84 -20.40
CA LEU A 37 -4.94 -17.19 -19.49
C LEU A 37 -5.98 -18.09 -20.18
N ASN A 38 -6.36 -19.19 -19.54
CA ASN A 38 -7.52 -19.99 -19.92
C ASN A 38 -8.84 -19.25 -19.57
N ARG A 39 -9.98 -19.86 -19.87
CA ARG A 39 -11.30 -19.24 -19.65
C ARG A 39 -11.56 -18.94 -18.17
N ASP A 40 -11.26 -19.88 -17.28
CA ASP A 40 -11.54 -19.76 -15.84
C ASP A 40 -10.62 -18.71 -15.19
N GLN A 41 -9.36 -18.69 -15.60
CA GLN A 41 -8.40 -17.65 -15.16
C GLN A 41 -8.80 -16.25 -15.63
N LYS A 42 -9.35 -16.11 -16.84
CA LYS A 42 -9.89 -14.83 -17.31
C LYS A 42 -11.11 -14.40 -16.52
N GLN A 43 -11.98 -15.33 -16.17
CA GLN A 43 -13.14 -15.07 -15.33
C GLN A 43 -12.70 -14.63 -13.92
N HIS A 44 -11.83 -15.39 -13.27
CA HIS A 44 -11.26 -15.05 -11.96
C HIS A 44 -10.57 -13.68 -11.98
N LEU A 45 -9.74 -13.39 -13.01
CA LEU A 45 -9.05 -12.11 -13.15
C LEU A 45 -10.02 -10.92 -13.18
N LYS A 46 -11.19 -11.09 -13.81
CA LYS A 46 -12.19 -10.03 -13.94
C LYS A 46 -13.04 -9.82 -12.70
N HIS A 47 -13.32 -10.87 -11.96
CA HIS A 47 -14.37 -10.87 -10.95
C HIS A 47 -13.88 -11.05 -9.52
N GLU A 48 -12.71 -11.69 -9.30
CA GLU A 48 -12.30 -12.15 -7.98
C GLU A 48 -10.91 -11.67 -7.55
N THR A 49 -10.07 -11.24 -8.52
CA THR A 49 -8.67 -10.92 -8.26
C THR A 49 -8.50 -9.60 -7.50
N PHE A 50 -9.29 -8.58 -7.82
CA PHE A 50 -9.02 -7.22 -7.38
C PHE A 50 -10.02 -6.74 -6.34
N SER A 51 -9.49 -6.10 -5.30
CA SER A 51 -10.30 -5.38 -4.31
C SER A 51 -9.54 -4.15 -3.79
N GLY A 52 -10.26 -3.20 -3.22
CA GLY A 52 -9.64 -2.02 -2.62
C GLY A 52 -10.55 -1.26 -1.67
N ASN A 53 -9.94 -0.39 -0.88
CA ASN A 53 -10.64 0.56 -0.04
C ASN A 53 -10.26 1.98 -0.43
N GLU A 54 -11.24 2.88 -0.45
CA GLU A 54 -11.01 4.31 -0.64
C GLU A 54 -12.03 5.12 0.16
N ILE A 55 -11.53 5.95 1.08
CA ILE A 55 -12.37 6.72 2.00
C ILE A 55 -13.05 7.92 1.32
N VAL A 56 -12.45 8.43 0.22
CA VAL A 56 -12.99 9.58 -0.51
C VAL A 56 -14.01 9.09 -1.54
N PRO A 57 -15.33 9.39 -1.39
CA PRO A 57 -16.37 8.81 -2.23
C PRO A 57 -16.18 9.07 -3.74
N MET A 58 -15.69 10.26 -4.11
CA MET A 58 -15.43 10.60 -5.50
C MET A 58 -14.30 9.76 -6.09
N ALA A 59 -13.20 9.57 -5.35
CA ALA A 59 -12.08 8.73 -5.79
C ALA A 59 -12.51 7.25 -5.90
N ALA A 60 -13.29 6.75 -4.94
CA ALA A 60 -13.85 5.41 -4.99
C ALA A 60 -14.72 5.19 -6.25
N ARG A 61 -15.60 6.14 -6.59
CA ARG A 61 -16.41 6.07 -7.82
C ARG A 61 -15.53 6.06 -9.08
N LEU A 62 -14.51 6.92 -9.13
CA LEU A 62 -13.57 6.94 -10.25
C LEU A 62 -12.78 5.63 -10.36
N CYS A 63 -12.41 5.02 -9.24
CA CYS A 63 -11.76 3.73 -9.21
C CYS A 63 -12.65 2.64 -9.84
N VAL A 64 -13.91 2.55 -9.39
CA VAL A 64 -14.89 1.59 -9.93
C VAL A 64 -15.08 1.80 -11.43
N MET A 65 -15.25 3.04 -11.88
CA MET A 65 -15.40 3.37 -13.30
C MET A 65 -14.16 2.95 -14.11
N ASN A 66 -12.96 3.22 -13.60
CA ASN A 66 -11.72 2.83 -14.24
C ASN A 66 -11.62 1.31 -14.37
N LEU A 67 -11.89 0.57 -13.30
CA LEU A 67 -11.88 -0.89 -13.32
C LEU A 67 -12.89 -1.44 -14.32
N TYR A 68 -14.12 -0.91 -14.31
CA TYR A 68 -15.19 -1.32 -15.21
C TYR A 68 -14.82 -1.10 -16.69
N LEU A 69 -14.27 0.06 -17.04
CA LEU A 69 -13.84 0.40 -18.42
C LEU A 69 -12.73 -0.54 -18.92
N HIS A 70 -11.98 -1.16 -18.03
CA HIS A 70 -10.94 -2.14 -18.38
C HIS A 70 -11.42 -3.60 -18.26
N GLY A 71 -12.73 -3.80 -18.03
CA GLY A 71 -13.35 -5.12 -17.98
C GLY A 71 -13.16 -5.87 -16.66
N VAL A 72 -12.78 -5.17 -15.59
CA VAL A 72 -12.81 -5.69 -14.23
C VAL A 72 -14.16 -5.33 -13.61
N ASN A 73 -15.11 -6.27 -13.68
CA ASN A 73 -16.52 -6.04 -13.36
C ASN A 73 -17.11 -7.28 -12.68
N GLY A 74 -16.82 -7.48 -11.42
CA GLY A 74 -17.45 -8.52 -10.60
C GLY A 74 -18.95 -8.29 -10.40
N GLU A 75 -19.67 -9.30 -9.92
CA GLU A 75 -21.07 -9.16 -9.48
C GLU A 75 -21.17 -8.19 -8.30
N GLU A 76 -20.15 -8.17 -7.45
CA GLU A 76 -20.01 -7.24 -6.33
C GLU A 76 -19.03 -6.12 -6.67
N ASN A 77 -19.26 -4.95 -6.07
CA ASN A 77 -18.34 -3.82 -6.20
C ASN A 77 -16.97 -4.16 -5.56
N PRO A 78 -15.89 -4.22 -6.33
CA PRO A 78 -14.58 -4.55 -5.80
C PRO A 78 -13.99 -3.46 -4.87
N ILE A 79 -14.58 -2.27 -4.86
CA ILE A 79 -14.09 -1.13 -4.09
C ILE A 79 -15.07 -0.79 -2.97
N SER A 80 -14.56 -0.87 -1.74
CA SER A 80 -15.32 -0.51 -0.54
C SER A 80 -15.04 0.95 -0.15
N PRO A 81 -16.08 1.80 -0.01
CA PRO A 81 -15.92 3.21 0.38
C PRO A 81 -15.74 3.37 1.89
N ASN A 82 -14.86 2.60 2.50
CA ASN A 82 -14.64 2.54 3.93
C ASN A 82 -13.21 2.91 4.32
N ASP A 83 -13.05 3.31 5.59
CA ASP A 83 -11.72 3.52 6.19
C ASP A 83 -11.07 2.16 6.49
N SER A 84 -10.03 1.83 5.75
CA SER A 84 -9.26 0.58 5.88
C SER A 84 -8.70 0.36 7.29
N LEU A 85 -8.40 1.44 8.01
CA LEU A 85 -7.80 1.35 9.33
C LEU A 85 -8.81 0.99 10.42
N LYS A 86 -10.12 1.07 10.15
CA LYS A 86 -11.18 0.75 11.13
C LYS A 86 -11.49 -0.73 11.24
N VAL A 87 -11.21 -1.52 10.19
CA VAL A 87 -11.63 -2.92 10.11
C VAL A 87 -10.43 -3.83 9.83
N ASN A 88 -10.40 -4.98 10.48
CA ASN A 88 -9.47 -6.05 10.15
C ASN A 88 -10.22 -7.19 9.42
N PRO A 89 -10.06 -7.32 8.09
CA PRO A 89 -10.69 -8.42 7.35
C PRO A 89 -9.99 -9.78 7.56
N GLY A 90 -8.90 -9.82 8.32
CA GLY A 90 -8.04 -10.98 8.47
C GLY A 90 -6.99 -11.11 7.36
N GLY A 91 -6.14 -12.10 7.48
CA GLY A 91 -5.04 -12.36 6.52
C GLY A 91 -5.54 -13.10 5.28
N ILE A 92 -6.13 -12.42 4.33
CA ILE A 92 -6.83 -13.01 3.17
C ILE A 92 -6.18 -12.71 1.81
N TYR A 93 -5.27 -11.73 1.73
CA TYR A 93 -4.70 -11.30 0.45
C TYR A 93 -3.31 -11.88 0.20
N GLU A 94 -3.09 -12.37 -1.01
CA GLU A 94 -1.78 -12.83 -1.48
C GLU A 94 -0.85 -11.68 -1.83
N MET A 95 -1.41 -10.58 -2.32
CA MET A 95 -0.62 -9.41 -2.68
C MET A 95 -1.32 -8.12 -2.25
N VAL A 96 -0.53 -7.21 -1.68
CA VAL A 96 -0.97 -5.83 -1.38
C VAL A 96 -0.04 -4.85 -2.08
N LEU A 97 -0.63 -3.96 -2.87
CA LEU A 97 0.08 -2.89 -3.59
C LEU A 97 -0.57 -1.57 -3.22
N THR A 98 0.14 -0.70 -2.53
CA THR A 98 -0.51 0.51 -2.02
C THR A 98 0.42 1.70 -1.89
N ASN A 99 -0.15 2.89 -2.06
CA ASN A 99 0.46 4.18 -1.76
C ASN A 99 -0.46 4.96 -0.80
N PRO A 100 -0.37 4.71 0.50
CA PRO A 100 -1.21 5.39 1.48
C PRO A 100 -1.02 6.91 1.47
N PRO A 101 -2.03 7.68 1.91
CA PRO A 101 -1.93 9.14 1.93
C PRO A 101 -0.82 9.62 2.88
N PHE A 102 -0.01 10.60 2.44
CA PHE A 102 1.13 11.16 3.19
C PHE A 102 0.75 12.16 4.30
N GLY A 103 -0.38 11.97 4.97
CA GLY A 103 -0.78 12.80 6.12
C GLY A 103 -0.17 12.30 7.42
N LYS A 104 0.36 13.18 8.27
CA LYS A 104 1.08 12.77 9.49
C LYS A 104 0.18 12.18 10.57
N LYS A 105 -1.06 12.64 10.74
CA LYS A 105 -1.92 12.27 11.87
C LYS A 105 -3.35 11.97 11.45
N SER A 106 -3.95 10.98 12.10
CA SER A 106 -5.40 10.84 12.13
C SER A 106 -5.94 11.89 13.10
N SER A 107 -6.80 12.78 12.62
CA SER A 107 -7.46 13.76 13.48
C SER A 107 -8.95 13.83 13.17
N GLU A 108 -9.76 13.93 14.18
CA GLU A 108 -11.18 14.22 14.07
C GLU A 108 -11.43 15.67 14.46
N LYS A 109 -12.21 16.38 13.66
CA LYS A 109 -12.63 17.73 14.00
C LYS A 109 -13.80 17.61 14.97
N ILE A 110 -13.58 18.00 16.21
CA ILE A 110 -14.64 18.09 17.22
C ILE A 110 -15.03 19.56 17.32
N VAL A 111 -16.31 19.87 17.14
CA VAL A 111 -16.85 21.18 17.46
C VAL A 111 -17.02 21.22 18.98
N THR A 112 -16.29 22.10 19.65
CA THR A 112 -16.42 22.33 21.08
C THR A 112 -17.72 23.06 21.38
N GLU A 113 -18.22 22.99 22.62
CA GLU A 113 -19.43 23.69 23.04
C GLU A 113 -19.38 25.22 22.84
N GLU A 114 -18.16 25.76 22.71
CA GLU A 114 -17.90 27.19 22.40
C GLU A 114 -17.88 27.51 20.91
N GLY A 115 -18.21 26.53 20.01
CA GLY A 115 -18.23 26.72 18.55
C GLY A 115 -16.85 26.76 17.89
N THR A 116 -15.77 26.51 18.64
CA THR A 116 -14.43 26.40 18.08
C THR A 116 -14.14 24.98 17.63
N THR A 117 -13.45 24.84 16.48
CA THR A 117 -13.08 23.53 15.94
C THR A 117 -11.76 23.08 16.58
N ALA A 118 -11.81 22.11 17.47
CA ALA A 118 -10.61 21.46 17.99
C ALA A 118 -10.29 20.19 17.18
N SER A 119 -9.02 19.99 16.88
CA SER A 119 -8.53 18.76 16.24
C SER A 119 -7.99 17.83 17.31
N LYS A 120 -8.66 16.68 17.51
CA LYS A 120 -8.16 15.65 18.42
C LYS A 120 -7.44 14.58 17.63
N ASP A 121 -6.18 14.30 18.00
CA ASP A 121 -5.41 13.20 17.40
C ASP A 121 -6.09 11.87 17.72
N LEU A 122 -6.54 11.17 16.67
CA LEU A 122 -7.15 9.85 16.80
C LEU A 122 -6.09 8.79 16.81
N THR A 123 -5.90 8.16 17.96
CA THR A 123 -5.10 6.94 18.07
C THR A 123 -5.97 5.75 17.67
N ILE A 124 -5.53 5.00 16.68
CA ILE A 124 -6.23 3.79 16.24
C ILE A 124 -5.93 2.66 17.21
N LEU A 125 -6.99 2.08 17.76
CA LEU A 125 -6.95 0.93 18.67
C LEU A 125 -7.45 -0.31 17.92
N ARG A 126 -6.52 -1.20 17.60
CA ARG A 126 -6.82 -2.51 17.01
C ARG A 126 -5.95 -3.56 17.69
N ASP A 127 -6.52 -4.72 17.99
CA ASP A 127 -5.85 -5.80 18.71
C ASP A 127 -4.77 -6.49 17.85
N ASP A 128 -4.88 -6.39 16.52
CA ASP A 128 -3.93 -6.92 15.57
C ASP A 128 -2.74 -5.97 15.29
N PHE A 129 -2.75 -4.76 15.86
CA PHE A 129 -1.67 -3.78 15.75
C PHE A 129 -0.66 -3.95 16.89
N TRP A 130 0.63 -3.87 16.55
CA TRP A 130 1.74 -4.01 17.51
C TRP A 130 1.93 -2.80 18.43
N ALA A 131 1.58 -1.61 17.93
CA ALA A 131 1.69 -0.37 18.68
C ALA A 131 0.56 0.60 18.33
N LYS A 132 0.13 1.33 19.36
CA LYS A 132 -0.88 2.38 19.26
C LYS A 132 -0.19 3.67 18.83
N THR A 133 -0.66 4.27 17.73
CA THR A 133 -0.14 5.53 17.22
C THR A 133 -1.20 6.32 16.45
N SER A 134 -1.09 7.65 16.43
CA SER A 134 -1.87 8.51 15.54
C SER A 134 -1.23 8.69 14.15
N ASN A 135 -0.01 8.18 13.94
CA ASN A 135 0.68 8.25 12.67
C ASN A 135 0.03 7.31 11.65
N LYS A 136 -0.62 7.89 10.63
CA LYS A 136 -1.35 7.13 9.60
C LYS A 136 -0.46 6.16 8.84
N GLN A 137 0.77 6.54 8.51
CA GLN A 137 1.67 5.70 7.72
C GLN A 137 2.11 4.46 8.50
N LEU A 138 2.39 4.62 9.80
CA LEU A 138 2.68 3.49 10.68
C LEU A 138 1.46 2.58 10.85
N ASN A 139 0.25 3.16 10.91
CA ASN A 139 -0.98 2.39 10.98
C ASN A 139 -1.24 1.62 9.67
N PHE A 140 -0.99 2.23 8.51
CA PHE A 140 -1.08 1.52 7.22
C PHE A 140 -0.05 0.38 7.12
N LEU A 141 1.17 0.57 7.62
CA LEU A 141 2.18 -0.49 7.63
C LEU A 141 1.72 -1.71 8.45
N GLN A 142 1.16 -1.47 9.65
CA GLN A 142 0.58 -2.52 10.49
C GLN A 142 -0.63 -3.18 9.81
N HIS A 143 -1.51 -2.37 9.23
CA HIS A 143 -2.70 -2.85 8.53
C HIS A 143 -2.35 -3.76 7.36
N VAL A 144 -1.43 -3.33 6.48
CA VAL A 144 -0.97 -4.14 5.34
C VAL A 144 -0.44 -5.50 5.80
N ARG A 145 0.37 -5.52 6.87
CA ARG A 145 0.83 -6.80 7.43
C ARG A 145 -0.33 -7.66 7.95
N SER A 146 -1.33 -7.06 8.57
CA SER A 146 -2.48 -7.81 9.12
C SER A 146 -3.30 -8.48 8.03
N ILE A 147 -3.59 -7.77 6.95
CA ILE A 147 -4.44 -8.26 5.85
C ILE A 147 -3.73 -9.24 4.90
N LEU A 148 -2.41 -9.27 4.89
CA LEU A 148 -1.65 -10.29 4.13
C LEU A 148 -1.85 -11.67 4.76
N ARG A 149 -2.09 -12.68 3.92
CA ARG A 149 -2.00 -14.08 4.34
C ARG A 149 -0.53 -14.50 4.56
N ILE A 150 -0.31 -15.63 5.18
CA ILE A 150 1.01 -16.24 5.28
C ILE A 150 1.55 -16.47 3.86
N ASN A 151 2.80 -16.10 3.62
CA ASN A 151 3.47 -16.04 2.32
C ASN A 151 2.88 -15.01 1.33
N GLY A 152 1.97 -14.15 1.79
CA GLY A 152 1.54 -13.00 1.02
C GLY A 152 2.65 -11.94 0.94
N ARG A 153 2.70 -11.22 -0.18
CA ARG A 153 3.74 -10.26 -0.53
C ARG A 153 3.18 -8.85 -0.66
N THR A 154 3.99 -7.86 -0.34
CA THR A 154 3.55 -6.47 -0.51
C THR A 154 4.65 -5.54 -1.03
N ALA A 155 4.20 -4.49 -1.71
CA ALA A 155 4.97 -3.29 -1.96
C ALA A 155 4.16 -2.07 -1.49
N ILE A 156 4.68 -1.38 -0.48
CA ILE A 156 4.03 -0.21 0.13
C ILE A 156 4.91 1.02 0.03
N VAL A 157 4.33 2.15 -0.42
CA VAL A 157 5.01 3.45 -0.45
C VAL A 157 4.84 4.15 0.89
N LEU A 158 5.94 4.53 1.50
CA LEU A 158 5.95 5.21 2.81
C LEU A 158 6.96 6.36 2.81
N PRO A 159 6.67 7.48 3.50
CA PRO A 159 7.62 8.57 3.63
C PRO A 159 8.79 8.20 4.56
N ASP A 160 9.91 8.92 4.41
CA ASP A 160 11.17 8.66 5.11
C ASP A 160 11.01 8.58 6.65
N ASN A 161 10.11 9.38 7.25
CA ASN A 161 9.91 9.39 8.70
C ASN A 161 9.56 8.02 9.28
N VAL A 162 8.87 7.16 8.55
CA VAL A 162 8.54 5.79 8.99
C VAL A 162 9.79 4.96 9.28
N LEU A 163 10.90 5.24 8.59
CA LEU A 163 12.17 4.53 8.79
C LEU A 163 12.93 5.00 10.05
N PHE A 164 12.67 6.21 10.55
CA PHE A 164 13.49 6.84 11.59
C PHE A 164 12.71 7.23 12.85
N GLU A 165 11.38 7.25 12.81
CA GLU A 165 10.54 7.62 13.96
C GLU A 165 10.78 6.66 15.14
N GLY A 166 11.03 7.21 16.31
CA GLY A 166 11.21 6.46 17.56
C GLY A 166 9.90 5.95 18.16
N GLY A 167 9.96 5.39 19.34
CA GLY A 167 8.78 4.94 20.10
C GLY A 167 7.96 3.88 19.36
N ALA A 168 6.71 4.22 19.02
CA ALA A 168 5.82 3.32 18.29
C ALA A 168 6.43 2.88 16.94
N GLY A 169 7.09 3.79 16.22
CA GLY A 169 7.76 3.49 14.96
C GLY A 169 8.87 2.45 15.09
N GLU A 170 9.70 2.56 16.14
CA GLU A 170 10.73 1.57 16.44
C GLU A 170 10.12 0.19 16.74
N THR A 171 9.08 0.15 17.58
CA THR A 171 8.38 -1.09 17.92
C THR A 171 7.81 -1.76 16.68
N ILE A 172 7.16 -0.99 15.80
CA ILE A 172 6.55 -1.51 14.56
C ILE A 172 7.62 -2.04 13.61
N ARG A 173 8.75 -1.33 13.40
CA ARG A 173 9.83 -1.80 12.54
C ARG A 173 10.48 -3.08 13.06
N ARG A 174 10.73 -3.17 14.36
CA ARG A 174 11.25 -4.38 14.98
C ARG A 174 10.30 -5.56 14.78
N LYS A 175 9.02 -5.38 15.10
CA LYS A 175 8.00 -6.41 14.92
C LYS A 175 7.79 -6.81 13.46
N LEU A 176 7.91 -5.87 12.52
CA LEU A 176 7.88 -6.17 11.10
C LEU A 176 9.03 -7.12 10.72
N MET A 177 10.26 -6.85 11.13
CA MET A 177 11.43 -7.69 10.82
C MET A 177 11.38 -9.06 11.54
N GLU A 178 10.73 -9.13 12.71
CA GLU A 178 10.53 -10.39 13.43
C GLU A 178 9.52 -11.31 12.72
N THR A 179 8.45 -10.75 12.12
CA THR A 179 7.30 -11.50 11.60
C THR A 179 7.19 -11.55 10.08
N CYS A 180 7.96 -10.72 9.41
CA CYS A 180 8.01 -10.63 7.94
C CYS A 180 9.45 -10.63 7.45
N ASP A 181 9.67 -11.10 6.24
CA ASP A 181 10.92 -10.92 5.53
C ASP A 181 10.90 -9.57 4.79
N LEU A 182 11.41 -8.52 5.44
CA LEU A 182 11.62 -7.22 4.82
C LEU A 182 12.93 -7.29 4.00
N HIS A 183 12.83 -7.68 2.74
CA HIS A 183 14.00 -7.98 1.93
C HIS A 183 14.53 -6.79 1.13
N THR A 184 13.69 -5.78 0.81
CA THR A 184 14.10 -4.68 -0.06
C THR A 184 13.47 -3.36 0.33
N ILE A 185 14.29 -2.30 0.37
CA ILE A 185 13.85 -0.90 0.49
C ILE A 185 14.36 -0.14 -0.72
N LEU A 186 13.44 0.42 -1.51
CA LEU A 186 13.76 1.30 -2.63
C LEU A 186 13.54 2.76 -2.19
N ARG A 187 14.59 3.54 -2.14
CA ARG A 187 14.54 4.97 -1.80
C ARG A 187 14.30 5.79 -3.06
N LEU A 188 13.16 6.48 -3.08
CA LEU A 188 12.72 7.23 -4.25
C LEU A 188 13.28 8.65 -4.29
N PRO A 189 13.60 9.19 -5.47
CA PRO A 189 14.01 10.59 -5.62
C PRO A 189 12.87 11.55 -5.24
N THR A 190 13.22 12.74 -4.82
CA THR A 190 12.25 13.83 -4.59
C THR A 190 11.64 14.31 -5.90
N GLY A 191 10.44 14.89 -5.83
CA GLY A 191 9.77 15.51 -6.98
C GLY A 191 8.90 14.58 -7.82
N ILE A 192 8.86 13.28 -7.52
CA ILE A 192 7.99 12.31 -8.21
C ILE A 192 6.54 12.28 -7.68
N PHE A 193 6.28 12.95 -6.57
CA PHE A 193 4.95 13.10 -5.98
C PHE A 193 4.49 14.56 -6.02
N TYR A 194 3.16 14.79 -6.04
CA TYR A 194 2.57 16.13 -6.01
C TYR A 194 2.95 16.92 -4.75
N ALA A 195 3.13 16.27 -3.62
CA ALA A 195 3.60 16.90 -2.40
C ALA A 195 5.10 17.24 -2.53
N GLN A 196 5.42 18.52 -2.70
CA GLN A 196 6.78 18.98 -2.86
C GLN A 196 7.66 18.62 -1.65
N GLY A 197 8.87 18.15 -1.93
CA GLY A 197 9.86 17.83 -0.89
C GLY A 197 9.63 16.52 -0.14
N VAL A 198 8.60 15.75 -0.46
CA VAL A 198 8.38 14.44 0.16
C VAL A 198 9.46 13.47 -0.31
N LYS A 199 10.18 12.93 0.67
CA LYS A 199 11.10 11.79 0.50
C LYS A 199 10.34 10.53 0.83
N ALA A 200 10.23 9.62 -0.12
CA ALA A 200 9.49 8.38 0.06
C ALA A 200 10.33 7.16 -0.28
N ASN A 201 9.91 6.03 0.25
CA ASN A 201 10.52 4.73 0.01
C ASN A 201 9.43 3.73 -0.36
N VAL A 202 9.79 2.72 -1.13
CA VAL A 202 8.96 1.53 -1.29
C VAL A 202 9.56 0.42 -0.45
N LEU A 203 8.77 -0.12 0.47
CA LEU A 203 9.14 -1.30 1.25
C LEU A 203 8.53 -2.53 0.59
N PHE A 204 9.38 -3.54 0.35
CA PHE A 204 8.97 -4.84 -0.16
C PHE A 204 9.19 -5.88 0.92
N PHE A 205 8.12 -6.54 1.34
CA PHE A 205 8.21 -7.60 2.33
C PHE A 205 7.18 -8.72 2.12
N ASP A 206 7.54 -9.89 2.61
CA ASP A 206 6.70 -11.08 2.61
C ASP A 206 6.29 -11.41 4.05
N LYS A 207 5.01 -11.66 4.29
CA LYS A 207 4.55 -12.15 5.58
C LYS A 207 4.92 -13.62 5.73
N LYS A 208 5.59 -13.96 6.82
CA LYS A 208 6.00 -15.34 7.11
C LYS A 208 5.16 -15.95 8.23
N ALA A 209 5.19 -17.27 8.33
CA ALA A 209 4.63 -17.97 9.46
C ALA A 209 5.36 -17.60 10.76
N ALA A 210 4.68 -17.75 11.91
CA ALA A 210 5.30 -17.49 13.21
C ALA A 210 6.54 -18.36 13.40
N SER A 211 7.60 -17.78 13.96
CA SER A 211 8.87 -18.42 14.23
C SER A 211 9.53 -17.77 15.45
N ASP A 212 10.35 -18.53 16.16
CA ASP A 212 11.16 -18.02 17.28
C ASP A 212 12.36 -17.19 16.81
N LYS A 213 12.68 -17.25 15.51
CA LYS A 213 13.78 -16.48 14.89
C LYS A 213 13.22 -15.33 14.06
N PRO A 214 13.89 -14.15 14.04
CA PRO A 214 13.53 -13.08 13.13
C PRO A 214 13.48 -13.58 11.68
N GLN A 215 12.47 -13.14 10.95
CA GLN A 215 12.26 -13.56 9.56
C GLN A 215 13.13 -12.77 8.57
N THR A 216 13.45 -11.51 8.90
CA THR A 216 14.34 -10.68 8.09
C THR A 216 15.78 -10.96 8.46
N SER A 217 16.55 -11.52 7.54
CA SER A 217 17.98 -11.80 7.72
C SER A 217 18.87 -10.74 7.05
N LYS A 218 18.42 -10.18 5.93
CA LYS A 218 19.18 -9.22 5.11
C LYS A 218 18.22 -8.27 4.40
N ILE A 219 18.58 -7.00 4.37
CA ILE A 219 17.81 -5.96 3.66
C ILE A 219 18.69 -5.38 2.55
N TRP A 220 18.17 -5.37 1.32
CA TRP A 220 18.74 -4.64 0.21
C TRP A 220 18.20 -3.22 0.18
N ILE A 221 19.08 -2.24 0.14
CA ILE A 221 18.70 -0.82 0.04
C ILE A 221 19.17 -0.29 -1.30
N TYR A 222 18.20 0.03 -2.17
CA TYR A 222 18.45 0.69 -3.46
C TYR A 222 18.16 2.19 -3.32
N ASP A 223 19.17 3.03 -3.48
CA ASP A 223 19.02 4.47 -3.39
C ASP A 223 19.01 5.12 -4.77
N LEU A 224 17.81 5.50 -5.25
CA LEU A 224 17.59 6.22 -6.51
C LEU A 224 17.71 7.74 -6.37
N ARG A 225 18.01 8.25 -5.18
CA ARG A 225 18.04 9.69 -4.93
C ARG A 225 19.31 10.35 -5.43
N THR A 226 20.38 9.60 -5.61
CA THR A 226 21.68 10.12 -6.03
C THR A 226 21.67 10.50 -7.51
N ASN A 227 22.05 11.75 -7.80
CA ASN A 227 22.21 12.30 -9.16
C ASN A 227 20.93 12.33 -10.03
N MET A 228 19.75 12.18 -9.44
CA MET A 228 18.48 12.23 -10.16
C MET A 228 17.58 13.35 -9.64
N HIS A 229 17.30 14.30 -10.50
CA HIS A 229 16.37 15.39 -10.24
C HIS A 229 15.13 15.21 -11.11
N PHE A 230 14.03 14.79 -10.49
CA PHE A 230 12.76 14.64 -11.17
C PHE A 230 11.79 15.75 -10.77
N THR A 231 10.96 16.16 -11.72
CA THR A 231 9.81 17.01 -11.50
C THR A 231 8.62 16.41 -12.22
N LEU A 232 7.40 16.64 -11.72
CA LEU A 232 6.20 16.05 -12.33
C LEU A 232 5.90 16.59 -13.74
N LYS A 233 6.30 17.83 -14.03
CA LYS A 233 5.97 18.51 -15.30
C LYS A 233 7.12 18.50 -16.28
N GLU A 234 8.32 18.91 -15.85
CA GLU A 234 9.44 19.19 -16.74
C GLU A 234 10.37 17.99 -16.95
N ASN A 235 10.57 17.19 -15.90
CA ASN A 235 11.42 16.01 -15.94
C ASN A 235 10.79 14.85 -15.16
N PRO A 236 9.67 14.27 -15.63
CA PRO A 236 9.03 13.15 -14.94
C PRO A 236 9.88 11.87 -15.00
N LEU A 237 9.82 11.07 -13.95
CA LEU A 237 10.42 9.73 -13.94
C LEU A 237 9.81 8.87 -15.04
N LYS A 238 10.63 8.48 -16.02
CA LYS A 238 10.19 7.63 -17.14
C LYS A 238 10.39 6.15 -16.82
N TYR A 239 9.54 5.31 -17.41
CA TYR A 239 9.59 3.86 -17.22
C TYR A 239 10.95 3.23 -17.55
N CYS A 240 11.63 3.72 -18.61
CA CYS A 240 12.96 3.24 -18.96
C CYS A 240 14.02 3.53 -17.87
N GLN A 241 13.88 4.61 -17.13
CA GLN A 241 14.78 4.99 -16.03
C GLN A 241 14.54 4.14 -14.77
N ALA A 242 13.30 3.69 -14.57
CA ALA A 242 12.94 2.78 -13.48
C ALA A 242 13.28 1.30 -13.79
N ARG A 243 13.57 0.96 -15.06
CA ARG A 243 13.87 -0.41 -15.52
C ARG A 243 15.34 -0.81 -15.34
N ILE A 244 16.21 0.13 -14.98
CA ILE A 244 17.66 -0.12 -14.75
C ILE A 244 17.90 -0.77 -13.37
N LEU A 245 16.86 -1.05 -12.64
CA LEU A 245 16.82 -1.74 -11.35
C LEU A 245 16.24 -3.15 -11.51
#